data_e87b5ff0145fa3873a279e9ebd4ac881
#
_entry.id   e87b5ff0145fa3873a279e9ebd4ac881
#
_cell.length_a   1.000
_cell.length_b   1.000
_cell.length_c   1.000
_cell.angle_alpha   90.00
_cell.angle_beta   90.00
_cell.angle_gamma   90.00
#
_symmetry.space_group_name_H-M   'P 1'
#
loop_
_entity.id
_entity.type
_entity.pdbx_description
1 polymer ?
#
loop_
_entity_poly.entity_id
_entity_poly.type
_entity_poly.pdbx_seq_one_letter_code
_entity_poly.pdbx_strand_id
1 'polypeptide(L)'
;MYAKTTFLFTLIASLFWLKMANGAPVNWAASNLCLKAAEPVEKRLNAPRGLLQAISLKETGRWFQKQGISYPWPWTVTANGKGIYLATKKDAIRKVEELQKEGIRNIDVGCMQINLFYHPNAFSNLGLAFDPLTNTKYAAKFLTNLYENNGSWNLAIERYHSGDAVRGQKYRRAVIALKKQVAGLKRNPPTPNLTKLAKNNSVYSQPNTNGFNSFNHQ
;
A
#
# COMPACT_ATOMS: atom_id res chain seq x y z
N MET A 1 55.27 20.45 53.98
CA MET A 1 55.25 19.32 53.02
C MET A 1 53.83 19.15 52.49
N TYR A 2 53.53 19.67 51.31
CA TYR A 2 52.19 19.54 50.66
C TYR A 2 52.31 18.56 49.51
N ALA A 3 51.64 17.42 49.64
CA ALA A 3 51.53 16.43 48.55
C ALA A 3 50.47 16.90 47.56
N LYS A 4 50.85 17.10 46.28
CA LYS A 4 49.97 17.39 45.18
C LYS A 4 49.42 16.09 44.62
N THR A 5 48.13 15.81 44.84
CA THR A 5 47.43 14.66 44.21
C THR A 5 46.94 15.09 42.84
N THR A 6 47.55 14.51 41.81
CA THR A 6 47.14 14.72 40.39
C THR A 6 45.98 13.79 40.09
N PHE A 7 44.78 14.34 39.89
CA PHE A 7 43.63 13.60 39.42
C PHE A 7 43.70 13.43 37.89
N LEU A 8 43.88 12.19 37.44
CA LEU A 8 43.87 11.81 36.03
C LEU A 8 42.43 11.58 35.62
N PHE A 9 41.86 12.55 34.89
CA PHE A 9 40.53 12.40 34.26
C PHE A 9 40.68 11.51 33.01
N THR A 10 40.30 10.24 33.12
CA THR A 10 40.10 9.37 31.96
C THR A 10 38.78 9.71 31.27
N LEU A 11 38.89 10.36 30.14
CA LEU A 11 37.75 10.64 29.25
C LEU A 11 37.36 9.36 28.53
N ILE A 12 36.33 8.67 29.02
CA ILE A 12 35.73 7.52 28.33
C ILE A 12 34.85 8.10 27.21
N ALA A 13 35.41 8.17 26.03
CA ALA A 13 34.63 8.45 24.82
C ALA A 13 33.74 7.23 24.50
N SER A 14 32.49 7.26 24.98
CA SER A 14 31.48 6.31 24.58
C SER A 14 31.10 6.60 23.13
N LEU A 15 31.69 5.86 22.21
CA LEU A 15 31.28 5.77 20.81
C LEU A 15 29.86 5.18 20.74
N PHE A 16 28.85 6.05 20.82
CA PHE A 16 27.49 5.71 20.44
C PHE A 16 27.48 5.42 18.95
N TRP A 17 27.58 4.14 18.61
CA TRP A 17 27.27 3.68 17.26
C TRP A 17 25.79 3.96 17.00
N LEU A 18 25.49 5.10 16.38
CA LEU A 18 24.21 5.25 15.71
C LEU A 18 24.13 4.15 14.64
N LYS A 19 23.42 3.07 14.95
CA LYS A 19 22.92 2.18 13.91
C LYS A 19 21.97 3.01 13.05
N MET A 20 22.50 3.60 11.98
CA MET A 20 21.65 4.09 10.91
C MET A 20 20.80 2.92 10.46
N ALA A 21 19.51 2.99 10.72
CA ALA A 21 18.53 2.08 10.17
C ALA A 21 18.56 2.29 8.64
N ASN A 22 19.45 1.56 7.98
CA ASN A 22 19.43 1.47 6.52
C ASN A 22 18.09 0.86 6.15
N GLY A 23 17.13 1.70 5.78
CA GLY A 23 15.86 1.26 5.25
C GLY A 23 16.12 0.27 4.13
N ALA A 24 15.55 -0.95 4.25
CA ALA A 24 15.71 -1.99 3.24
C ALA A 24 15.46 -1.40 1.83
N PRO A 25 16.28 -1.74 0.83
CA PRO A 25 16.13 -1.22 -0.51
C PRO A 25 14.71 -1.50 -1.01
N VAL A 26 14.05 -0.47 -1.59
CA VAL A 26 12.72 -0.65 -2.15
C VAL A 26 12.78 -1.71 -3.23
N ASN A 27 12.05 -2.79 -3.03
CA ASN A 27 11.92 -3.84 -4.03
C ASN A 27 11.01 -3.34 -5.17
N TRP A 28 11.60 -2.75 -6.20
CA TRP A 28 10.89 -2.23 -7.37
C TRP A 28 10.08 -3.30 -8.11
N ALA A 29 10.51 -4.57 -8.06
CA ALA A 29 9.73 -5.68 -8.63
C ALA A 29 8.35 -5.78 -7.98
N ALA A 30 8.23 -5.42 -6.70
CA ALA A 30 6.96 -5.41 -5.99
C ALA A 30 6.01 -4.30 -6.46
N SER A 31 6.52 -3.15 -6.87
CA SER A 31 5.69 -2.00 -7.28
C SER A 31 4.79 -2.29 -8.51
N ASN A 32 5.16 -3.27 -9.33
CA ASN A 32 4.39 -3.66 -10.52
C ASN A 32 3.43 -4.84 -10.28
N LEU A 33 3.50 -5.50 -9.13
CA LEU A 33 2.73 -6.73 -8.91
C LEU A 33 1.22 -6.49 -8.96
N CYS A 34 0.74 -5.39 -8.38
CA CYS A 34 -0.68 -5.06 -8.42
C CYS A 34 -1.17 -4.75 -9.84
N LEU A 35 -0.41 -3.98 -10.63
CA LEU A 35 -0.76 -3.67 -12.01
C LEU A 35 -0.75 -4.91 -12.90
N LYS A 36 0.26 -5.78 -12.74
CA LYS A 36 0.35 -7.06 -13.45
C LYS A 36 -0.77 -8.01 -13.09
N ALA A 37 -1.18 -8.02 -11.81
CA ALA A 37 -2.31 -8.83 -11.36
C ALA A 37 -3.65 -8.32 -11.91
N ALA A 38 -3.83 -7.00 -11.97
CA ALA A 38 -5.07 -6.39 -12.44
C ALA A 38 -5.31 -6.61 -13.94
N GLU A 39 -4.27 -6.60 -14.76
CA GLU A 39 -4.39 -6.66 -16.22
C GLU A 39 -5.14 -7.90 -16.76
N PRO A 40 -4.77 -9.15 -16.40
CA PRO A 40 -5.48 -10.33 -16.90
C PRO A 40 -6.89 -10.47 -16.31
N VAL A 41 -7.12 -9.98 -15.09
CA VAL A 41 -8.43 -9.99 -14.46
C VAL A 41 -9.35 -8.99 -15.16
N GLU A 42 -8.89 -7.79 -15.43
CA GLU A 42 -9.64 -6.73 -16.09
C GLU A 42 -10.07 -7.11 -17.52
N LYS A 43 -9.21 -7.83 -18.26
CA LYS A 43 -9.55 -8.32 -19.61
C LYS A 43 -10.76 -9.27 -19.65
N ARG A 44 -11.09 -9.90 -18.51
CA ARG A 44 -12.24 -10.81 -18.37
C ARG A 44 -13.50 -10.12 -17.86
N LEU A 45 -13.37 -8.88 -17.42
CA LEU A 45 -14.48 -8.06 -16.94
C LEU A 45 -15.01 -7.21 -18.09
N ASN A 46 -16.32 -7.12 -18.23
CA ASN A 46 -16.94 -6.14 -19.09
C ASN A 46 -16.96 -4.74 -18.40
N ALA A 47 -15.82 -4.36 -17.83
CA ALA A 47 -15.62 -3.13 -17.07
C ALA A 47 -14.86 -2.09 -17.88
N PRO A 48 -14.96 -0.81 -17.54
CA PRO A 48 -14.16 0.25 -18.18
C PRO A 48 -12.67 -0.04 -18.05
N ARG A 49 -11.97 -0.08 -19.19
CA ARG A 49 -10.54 -0.40 -19.26
C ARG A 49 -9.70 0.45 -18.30
N GLY A 50 -8.78 -0.15 -17.58
CA GLY A 50 -7.92 0.50 -16.60
C GLY A 50 -8.57 0.71 -15.23
N LEU A 51 -9.78 0.17 -15.01
CA LEU A 51 -10.54 0.39 -13.78
C LEU A 51 -9.89 -0.27 -12.56
N LEU A 52 -9.58 -1.57 -12.62
CA LEU A 52 -8.97 -2.28 -11.48
C LEU A 52 -7.59 -1.72 -11.13
N GLN A 53 -6.85 -1.30 -12.14
CA GLN A 53 -5.53 -0.70 -11.95
C GLN A 53 -5.63 0.67 -11.29
N ALA A 54 -6.64 1.47 -11.68
CA ALA A 54 -6.90 2.78 -11.08
C ALA A 54 -7.40 2.64 -9.63
N ILE A 55 -8.26 1.66 -9.35
CA ILE A 55 -8.68 1.33 -7.99
C ILE A 55 -7.45 0.93 -7.16
N SER A 56 -6.64 0.01 -7.64
CA SER A 56 -5.43 -0.41 -6.93
C SER A 56 -4.49 0.77 -6.63
N LEU A 57 -4.31 1.69 -7.59
CA LEU A 57 -3.51 2.89 -7.37
C LEU A 57 -4.17 3.85 -6.37
N LYS A 58 -5.50 3.95 -6.34
CA LYS A 58 -6.23 4.75 -5.36
C LYS A 58 -6.08 4.17 -3.95
N GLU A 59 -6.16 2.86 -3.82
CA GLU A 59 -6.14 2.15 -2.54
C GLU A 59 -4.73 2.10 -1.91
N THR A 60 -3.72 1.81 -2.73
CA THR A 60 -2.38 1.48 -2.22
C THR A 60 -1.26 2.28 -2.89
N GLY A 61 -1.59 3.42 -3.49
CA GLY A 61 -0.62 4.26 -4.17
C GLY A 61 0.46 4.78 -3.23
N ARG A 62 1.66 4.21 -3.33
CA ARG A 62 2.85 4.64 -2.61
C ARG A 62 3.62 5.64 -3.47
N TRP A 63 3.90 6.82 -2.92
CA TRP A 63 4.69 7.84 -3.59
C TRP A 63 6.18 7.51 -3.56
N PHE A 64 6.82 7.61 -4.70
CA PHE A 64 8.26 7.43 -4.87
C PHE A 64 8.89 8.76 -5.26
N GLN A 65 9.42 9.47 -4.26
CA GLN A 65 9.88 10.85 -4.39
C GLN A 65 10.95 11.05 -5.48
N LYS A 66 11.92 10.13 -5.58
CA LYS A 66 13.00 10.22 -6.59
C LYS A 66 12.49 10.12 -8.03
N GLN A 67 11.36 9.44 -8.23
CA GLN A 67 10.74 9.21 -9.53
C GLN A 67 9.57 10.15 -9.81
N GLY A 68 9.10 10.87 -8.79
CA GLY A 68 7.95 11.75 -8.92
C GLY A 68 6.65 11.03 -9.30
N ILE A 69 6.47 9.78 -8.85
CA ILE A 69 5.37 8.93 -9.29
C ILE A 69 4.85 8.03 -8.17
N SER A 70 3.56 7.69 -8.22
CA SER A 70 2.95 6.70 -7.33
C SER A 70 2.74 5.37 -8.04
N TYR A 71 3.03 4.28 -7.33
CA TYR A 71 2.71 2.92 -7.73
C TYR A 71 1.88 2.21 -6.66
N PRO A 72 0.92 1.35 -7.05
CA PRO A 72 0.20 0.55 -6.07
C PRO A 72 1.15 -0.45 -5.40
N TRP A 73 1.07 -0.52 -4.05
CA TRP A 73 1.96 -1.35 -3.25
C TRP A 73 1.24 -2.57 -2.69
N PRO A 74 1.67 -3.81 -3.03
CA PRO A 74 0.91 -5.02 -2.72
C PRO A 74 0.88 -5.36 -1.22
N TRP A 75 1.88 -4.96 -0.48
CA TRP A 75 1.98 -5.28 0.96
C TRP A 75 1.60 -4.08 1.81
N THR A 76 0.39 -3.59 1.51
CA THR A 76 -0.24 -2.49 2.24
C THR A 76 -1.26 -3.05 3.22
N VAL A 77 -1.19 -2.58 4.46
CA VAL A 77 -2.14 -2.86 5.53
C VAL A 77 -2.70 -1.53 6.00
N THR A 78 -4.02 -1.41 6.04
CA THR A 78 -4.69 -0.23 6.62
C THR A 78 -5.50 -0.66 7.83
N ALA A 79 -5.28 0.02 8.95
CA ALA A 79 -6.04 -0.18 10.19
C ALA A 79 -6.16 1.16 10.92
N ASN A 80 -7.29 1.40 11.57
CA ASN A 80 -7.56 2.65 12.30
C ASN A 80 -7.29 3.90 11.44
N GLY A 81 -7.62 3.84 10.14
CA GLY A 81 -7.43 4.94 9.20
C GLY A 81 -5.98 5.22 8.79
N LYS A 82 -5.03 4.37 9.18
CA LYS A 82 -3.60 4.52 8.86
C LYS A 82 -3.11 3.41 7.93
N GLY A 83 -2.66 3.78 6.75
CA GLY A 83 -2.02 2.88 5.79
C GLY A 83 -0.54 2.67 6.13
N ILE A 84 -0.09 1.42 6.13
CA ILE A 84 1.28 1.00 6.40
C ILE A 84 1.80 0.24 5.18
N TYR A 85 2.91 0.69 4.62
CA TYR A 85 3.58 0.02 3.51
C TYR A 85 4.71 -0.87 4.02
N LEU A 86 4.49 -2.18 4.02
CA LEU A 86 5.47 -3.15 4.50
C LEU A 86 6.46 -3.50 3.37
N ALA A 87 7.68 -3.91 3.76
CA ALA A 87 8.73 -4.22 2.78
C ALA A 87 8.46 -5.54 2.03
N THR A 88 7.89 -6.53 2.73
CA THR A 88 7.65 -7.86 2.19
C THR A 88 6.25 -8.37 2.52
N LYS A 89 5.79 -9.38 1.76
CA LYS A 89 4.56 -10.11 2.05
C LYS A 89 4.55 -10.69 3.46
N LYS A 90 5.68 -11.25 3.90
CA LYS A 90 5.84 -11.83 5.24
C LYS A 90 5.63 -10.78 6.34
N ASP A 91 6.18 -9.58 6.15
CA ASP A 91 6.01 -8.48 7.11
C ASP A 91 4.56 -8.00 7.15
N ALA A 92 3.87 -7.97 6.00
CA ALA A 92 2.46 -7.60 5.94
C ALA A 92 1.57 -8.62 6.68
N ILE A 93 1.82 -9.91 6.49
CA ILE A 93 1.12 -10.98 7.21
C ILE A 93 1.34 -10.82 8.72
N ARG A 94 2.60 -10.71 9.15
CA ARG A 94 2.94 -10.51 10.57
C ARG A 94 2.24 -9.28 11.16
N LYS A 95 2.18 -8.16 10.41
CA LYS A 95 1.50 -6.95 10.87
C LYS A 95 0.01 -7.15 11.08
N VAL A 96 -0.66 -7.87 10.21
CA VAL A 96 -2.08 -8.22 10.39
C VAL A 96 -2.27 -9.10 11.62
N GLU A 97 -1.42 -10.12 11.82
CA GLU A 97 -1.47 -11.00 12.99
C GLU A 97 -1.27 -10.23 14.31
N GLU A 98 -0.35 -9.27 14.33
CA GLU A 98 -0.13 -8.36 15.47
C GLU A 98 -1.40 -7.55 15.77
N LEU A 99 -1.97 -6.89 14.76
CA LEU A 99 -3.19 -6.09 14.91
C LEU A 99 -4.38 -6.94 15.39
N GLN A 100 -4.52 -8.16 14.88
CA GLN A 100 -5.58 -9.07 15.30
C GLN A 100 -5.43 -9.53 16.77
N LYS A 101 -4.19 -9.74 17.24
CA LYS A 101 -3.90 -10.02 18.65
C LYS A 101 -4.22 -8.83 19.56
N GLU A 102 -4.07 -7.61 19.05
CA GLU A 102 -4.48 -6.37 19.72
C GLU A 102 -6.01 -6.14 19.70
N GLY A 103 -6.79 -7.08 19.13
CA GLY A 103 -8.25 -6.97 19.02
C GLY A 103 -8.73 -6.12 17.85
N ILE A 104 -7.85 -5.61 17.01
CA ILE A 104 -8.20 -4.80 15.84
C ILE A 104 -8.67 -5.74 14.72
N ARG A 105 -9.94 -5.57 14.30
CA ARG A 105 -10.55 -6.43 13.28
C ARG A 105 -10.79 -5.71 11.95
N ASN A 106 -11.04 -4.41 12.00
CA ASN A 106 -11.25 -3.59 10.80
C ASN A 106 -9.90 -3.31 10.13
N ILE A 107 -9.47 -4.23 9.27
CA ILE A 107 -8.16 -4.24 8.63
C ILE A 107 -8.34 -4.44 7.12
N ASP A 108 -7.82 -3.51 6.33
CA ASP A 108 -7.79 -3.61 4.88
C ASP A 108 -6.42 -4.13 4.41
N VAL A 109 -6.42 -5.04 3.42
CA VAL A 109 -5.21 -5.74 3.01
C VAL A 109 -5.02 -5.82 1.49
N GLY A 110 -3.75 -5.73 1.08
CA GLY A 110 -3.31 -6.06 -0.27
C GLY A 110 -3.59 -4.97 -1.30
N CYS A 111 -3.38 -5.30 -2.57
CA CYS A 111 -3.48 -4.39 -3.72
C CYS A 111 -4.78 -3.60 -3.79
N MET A 112 -5.87 -4.22 -3.39
CA MET A 112 -7.24 -3.72 -3.57
C MET A 112 -7.89 -3.35 -2.24
N GLN A 113 -7.13 -3.39 -1.13
CA GLN A 113 -7.58 -3.04 0.22
C GLN A 113 -8.91 -3.72 0.60
N ILE A 114 -8.92 -5.07 0.50
CA ILE A 114 -10.07 -5.84 0.92
C ILE A 114 -10.12 -5.90 2.43
N ASN A 115 -11.26 -5.50 3.00
CA ASN A 115 -11.47 -5.44 4.43
C ASN A 115 -11.77 -6.83 4.99
N LEU A 116 -10.95 -7.29 5.94
CA LEU A 116 -11.08 -8.64 6.52
C LEU A 116 -12.29 -8.80 7.44
N PHE A 117 -12.81 -7.73 8.01
CA PHE A 117 -13.99 -7.76 8.89
C PHE A 117 -15.27 -7.85 8.06
N TYR A 118 -15.42 -7.04 7.02
CA TYR A 118 -16.61 -7.04 6.17
C TYR A 118 -16.61 -8.16 5.13
N HIS A 119 -15.46 -8.75 4.84
CA HIS A 119 -15.28 -9.84 3.90
C HIS A 119 -14.57 -11.05 4.55
N PRO A 120 -15.12 -11.63 5.64
CA PRO A 120 -14.44 -12.66 6.42
C PRO A 120 -14.10 -13.93 5.62
N ASN A 121 -14.86 -14.19 4.56
CA ASN A 121 -14.70 -15.35 3.69
C ASN A 121 -13.98 -15.03 2.36
N ALA A 122 -13.38 -13.85 2.24
CA ALA A 122 -12.67 -13.47 1.02
C ALA A 122 -11.47 -14.36 0.72
N PHE A 123 -10.78 -14.77 1.77
CA PHE A 123 -9.52 -15.52 1.68
C PHE A 123 -9.45 -16.61 2.74
N SER A 124 -8.95 -17.78 2.38
CA SER A 124 -8.77 -18.87 3.35
C SER A 124 -7.59 -18.66 4.30
N ASN A 125 -6.67 -17.75 3.97
CA ASN A 125 -5.55 -17.35 4.83
C ASN A 125 -4.94 -16.03 4.38
N LEU A 126 -4.12 -15.42 5.23
CA LEU A 126 -3.44 -14.15 4.93
C LEU A 126 -2.44 -14.25 3.78
N GLY A 127 -1.88 -15.44 3.53
CA GLY A 127 -1.02 -15.67 2.38
C GLY A 127 -1.74 -15.42 1.07
N LEU A 128 -3.00 -15.83 0.94
CA LEU A 128 -3.87 -15.55 -0.22
C LEU A 128 -4.39 -14.11 -0.22
N ALA A 129 -4.66 -13.54 0.95
CA ALA A 129 -5.07 -12.14 1.07
C ALA A 129 -4.01 -11.17 0.51
N PHE A 130 -2.72 -11.48 0.70
CA PHE A 130 -1.60 -10.72 0.15
C PHE A 130 -1.02 -11.28 -1.16
N ASP A 131 -1.67 -12.27 -1.78
CA ASP A 131 -1.36 -12.64 -3.16
C ASP A 131 -2.00 -11.64 -4.12
N PRO A 132 -1.22 -10.91 -4.94
CA PRO A 132 -1.77 -9.83 -5.75
C PRO A 132 -2.87 -10.28 -6.70
N LEU A 133 -2.74 -11.48 -7.29
CA LEU A 133 -3.73 -12.00 -8.24
C LEU A 133 -5.02 -12.42 -7.52
N THR A 134 -4.91 -13.11 -6.40
CA THR A 134 -6.06 -13.58 -5.60
C THR A 134 -6.81 -12.38 -5.01
N ASN A 135 -6.09 -11.42 -4.44
CA ASN A 135 -6.66 -10.18 -3.91
C ASN A 135 -7.43 -9.40 -4.99
N THR A 136 -6.83 -9.25 -6.18
CA THR A 136 -7.46 -8.56 -7.30
C THR A 136 -8.67 -9.32 -7.86
N LYS A 137 -8.61 -10.65 -7.94
CA LYS A 137 -9.76 -11.48 -8.38
C LYS A 137 -10.96 -11.31 -7.44
N TYR A 138 -10.72 -11.29 -6.13
CA TYR A 138 -11.79 -11.06 -5.17
C TYR A 138 -12.42 -9.68 -5.34
N ALA A 139 -11.60 -8.64 -5.44
CA ALA A 139 -12.07 -7.27 -5.68
C ALA A 139 -12.88 -7.14 -6.97
N ALA A 140 -12.44 -7.82 -8.03
CA ALA A 140 -13.15 -7.86 -9.30
C ALA A 140 -14.54 -8.49 -9.17
N LYS A 141 -14.62 -9.63 -8.46
CA LYS A 141 -15.92 -10.29 -8.17
C LYS A 141 -16.83 -9.37 -7.37
N PHE A 142 -16.31 -8.73 -6.34
CA PHE A 142 -17.08 -7.78 -5.52
C PHE A 142 -17.58 -6.59 -6.35
N LEU A 143 -16.72 -6.01 -7.17
CA LEU A 143 -17.07 -4.89 -8.04
C LEU A 143 -18.11 -5.29 -9.11
N THR A 144 -18.04 -6.51 -9.65
CA THR A 144 -19.03 -7.07 -10.58
C THR A 144 -20.39 -7.21 -9.91
N ASN A 145 -20.45 -7.78 -8.71
CA ASN A 145 -21.69 -7.88 -7.94
C ASN A 145 -22.32 -6.49 -7.69
N LEU A 146 -21.49 -5.49 -7.38
CA LEU A 146 -21.96 -4.11 -7.23
C LEU A 146 -22.51 -3.55 -8.54
N TYR A 147 -21.91 -3.87 -9.69
CA TYR A 147 -22.41 -3.48 -10.99
C TYR A 147 -23.74 -4.17 -11.32
N GLU A 148 -23.84 -5.48 -11.10
CA GLU A 148 -25.05 -6.26 -11.35
C GLU A 148 -26.23 -5.74 -10.51
N ASN A 149 -25.99 -5.38 -9.26
CA ASN A 149 -27.01 -4.86 -8.36
C ASN A 149 -27.44 -3.41 -8.68
N ASN A 150 -26.61 -2.63 -9.36
CA ASN A 150 -26.87 -1.20 -9.56
C ASN A 150 -26.99 -0.77 -11.03
N GLY A 151 -26.68 -1.64 -11.98
CA GLY A 151 -26.73 -1.37 -13.42
C GLY A 151 -25.73 -0.31 -13.91
N SER A 152 -24.77 0.11 -13.07
CA SER A 152 -23.86 1.21 -13.38
C SER A 152 -22.48 1.01 -12.80
N TRP A 153 -21.44 1.07 -13.64
CA TRP A 153 -20.05 1.08 -13.19
C TRP A 153 -19.73 2.29 -12.31
N ASN A 154 -20.35 3.43 -12.53
CA ASN A 154 -20.14 4.59 -11.68
C ASN A 154 -20.62 4.32 -10.25
N LEU A 155 -21.81 3.75 -10.10
CA LEU A 155 -22.35 3.37 -8.79
C LEU A 155 -21.55 2.21 -8.17
N ALA A 156 -21.12 1.24 -8.97
CA ALA A 156 -20.28 0.16 -8.48
C ALA A 156 -18.95 0.68 -7.89
N ILE A 157 -18.29 1.63 -8.55
CA ILE A 157 -17.09 2.27 -8.06
C ILE A 157 -17.36 3.04 -6.76
N GLU A 158 -18.47 3.79 -6.70
CA GLU A 158 -18.85 4.54 -5.50
C GLU A 158 -19.04 3.60 -4.31
N ARG A 159 -19.83 2.53 -4.50
CA ARG A 159 -20.18 1.55 -3.47
C ARG A 159 -19.05 0.60 -3.12
N TYR A 160 -18.08 0.44 -3.99
CA TYR A 160 -16.85 -0.28 -3.64
C TYR A 160 -16.15 0.34 -2.43
N HIS A 161 -16.19 1.67 -2.34
CA HIS A 161 -15.55 2.40 -1.26
C HIS A 161 -16.51 2.72 -0.10
N SER A 162 -17.76 3.09 -0.40
CA SER A 162 -18.70 3.52 0.65
C SER A 162 -20.15 3.45 0.18
N GLY A 163 -21.04 3.04 1.09
CA GLY A 163 -22.49 3.22 0.92
C GLY A 163 -22.93 4.67 0.99
N ASP A 164 -22.15 5.58 1.59
CA ASP A 164 -22.42 7.01 1.64
C ASP A 164 -22.16 7.66 0.28
N ALA A 165 -23.18 8.37 -0.24
CA ALA A 165 -23.15 8.91 -1.59
C ALA A 165 -22.06 9.98 -1.79
N VAL A 166 -21.81 10.83 -0.80
CA VAL A 166 -20.81 11.91 -0.90
C VAL A 166 -19.40 11.34 -0.96
N ARG A 167 -19.10 10.41 -0.06
CA ARG A 167 -17.82 9.69 -0.03
C ARG A 167 -17.61 8.87 -1.29
N GLY A 168 -18.62 8.12 -1.71
CA GLY A 168 -18.59 7.32 -2.93
C GLY A 168 -18.30 8.16 -4.18
N GLN A 169 -19.00 9.27 -4.38
CA GLN A 169 -18.78 10.16 -5.52
C GLN A 169 -17.38 10.78 -5.51
N LYS A 170 -16.85 11.17 -4.33
CA LYS A 170 -15.48 11.67 -4.20
C LYS A 170 -14.48 10.59 -4.60
N TYR A 171 -14.69 9.36 -4.14
CA TYR A 171 -13.86 8.22 -4.48
C TYR A 171 -13.88 7.94 -5.99
N ARG A 172 -15.07 7.83 -6.60
CA ARG A 172 -15.22 7.62 -8.05
C ARG A 172 -14.47 8.67 -8.87
N ARG A 173 -14.61 9.95 -8.54
CA ARG A 173 -13.89 11.03 -9.23
C ARG A 173 -12.37 10.81 -9.18
N ALA A 174 -11.85 10.42 -8.02
CA ALA A 174 -10.43 10.13 -7.85
C ALA A 174 -9.98 8.91 -8.68
N VAL A 175 -10.74 7.82 -8.68
CA VAL A 175 -10.45 6.62 -9.49
C VAL A 175 -10.44 6.95 -10.97
N ILE A 176 -11.42 7.71 -11.47
CA ILE A 176 -11.49 8.11 -12.89
C ILE A 176 -10.28 8.98 -13.28
N ALA A 177 -9.88 9.91 -12.44
CA ALA A 177 -8.68 10.73 -12.68
C ALA A 177 -7.40 9.87 -12.77
N LEU A 178 -7.28 8.85 -11.92
CA LEU A 178 -6.12 7.95 -11.89
C LEU A 178 -6.04 7.01 -13.10
N LYS A 179 -7.11 6.77 -13.84
CA LYS A 179 -7.08 5.95 -15.07
C LYS A 179 -6.07 6.47 -16.10
N LYS A 180 -5.94 7.79 -16.24
CA LYS A 180 -4.95 8.41 -17.14
C LYS A 180 -3.52 8.13 -16.66
N GLN A 181 -3.30 8.25 -15.36
CA GLN A 181 -1.99 7.99 -14.75
C GLN A 181 -1.58 6.52 -14.93
N VAL A 182 -2.48 5.58 -14.67
CA VAL A 182 -2.23 4.15 -14.83
C VAL A 182 -1.84 3.79 -16.26
N ALA A 183 -2.48 4.38 -17.26
CA ALA A 183 -2.11 4.15 -18.66
C ALA A 183 -0.66 4.57 -18.97
N GLY A 184 -0.16 5.60 -18.29
CA GLY A 184 1.25 6.02 -18.36
C GLY A 184 2.21 5.07 -17.65
N LEU A 185 1.80 4.50 -16.48
CA LEU A 185 2.62 3.57 -15.70
C LEU A 185 2.95 2.27 -16.46
N LYS A 186 2.06 1.79 -17.28
CA LYS A 186 2.25 0.57 -18.08
C LYS A 186 3.36 0.67 -19.11
N ARG A 187 3.63 1.87 -19.60
CA ARG A 187 4.57 2.08 -20.71
C ARG A 187 6.02 2.13 -20.27
N ASN A 188 6.27 2.67 -19.07
CA ASN A 188 7.63 2.85 -18.55
C ASN A 188 7.62 2.58 -17.03
N PRO A 189 7.68 1.31 -16.56
CA PRO A 189 8.00 1.08 -15.16
C PRO A 189 9.36 1.74 -14.90
N PRO A 190 9.53 2.49 -13.79
CA PRO A 190 10.83 3.02 -13.44
C PRO A 190 11.80 1.86 -13.29
N THR A 191 12.68 1.69 -14.26
CA THR A 191 13.82 0.80 -14.10
C THR A 191 14.74 1.45 -13.08
N PRO A 192 15.09 0.79 -11.98
CA PRO A 192 16.10 1.31 -11.09
C PRO A 192 17.38 1.44 -11.90
N ASN A 193 17.90 2.64 -12.02
CA ASN A 193 19.26 2.79 -12.51
C ASN A 193 20.19 2.31 -11.39
N LEU A 194 20.48 1.01 -11.38
CA LEU A 194 21.26 0.33 -10.35
C LEU A 194 22.65 0.96 -10.17
N THR A 195 23.19 1.58 -11.20
CA THR A 195 24.47 2.29 -11.18
C THR A 195 24.42 3.60 -10.36
N LYS A 196 23.27 4.26 -10.26
CA LYS A 196 23.09 5.46 -9.41
C LYS A 196 22.72 5.13 -7.96
N LEU A 197 22.16 3.96 -7.68
CA LEU A 197 21.76 3.56 -6.33
C LEU A 197 22.96 3.22 -5.44
N ALA A 198 24.09 2.80 -6.01
CA ALA A 198 25.32 2.50 -5.26
C ALA A 198 26.00 3.78 -4.71
N LYS A 199 25.72 4.95 -5.22
CA LYS A 199 26.40 6.22 -4.84
C LYS A 199 25.63 7.12 -3.88
N ASN A 200 24.33 6.92 -3.64
CA ASN A 200 23.55 7.80 -2.76
C ASN A 200 22.62 7.02 -1.80
N ASN A 201 23.20 6.52 -0.72
CA ASN A 201 22.46 6.11 0.48
C ASN A 201 22.00 7.37 1.24
N SER A 202 20.89 7.99 0.86
CA SER A 202 20.31 8.99 1.74
C SER A 202 18.78 9.05 1.64
N VAL A 203 18.18 8.83 2.80
CA VAL A 203 16.90 9.35 3.30
C VAL A 203 15.64 8.95 2.55
N TYR A 204 14.97 7.93 3.06
CA TYR A 204 13.54 7.73 2.86
C TYR A 204 12.76 8.54 3.90
N SER A 205 12.22 9.67 3.50
CA SER A 205 11.15 10.32 4.25
C SER A 205 9.85 9.54 4.02
N GLN A 206 9.15 9.22 5.11
CA GLN A 206 7.80 8.65 5.07
C GLN A 206 6.87 9.58 4.29
N PRO A 207 6.01 9.06 3.41
CA PRO A 207 5.02 9.90 2.76
C PRO A 207 4.09 10.49 3.82
N ASN A 208 3.73 11.75 3.62
CA ASN A 208 2.74 12.44 4.43
C ASN A 208 1.42 11.67 4.40
N THR A 209 1.05 11.06 5.54
CA THR A 209 -0.13 10.20 5.68
C THR A 209 -1.46 10.96 5.75
N ASN A 210 -1.44 12.27 5.57
CA ASN A 210 -2.62 13.15 5.69
C ASN A 210 -3.70 12.94 4.61
N GLY A 211 -3.61 11.92 3.76
CA GLY A 211 -4.58 11.60 2.72
C GLY A 211 -5.38 10.30 2.92
N PHE A 212 -5.03 9.48 3.90
CA PHE A 212 -5.76 8.25 4.20
C PHE A 212 -6.79 8.51 5.30
N ASN A 213 -7.94 9.03 4.92
CA ASN A 213 -9.10 9.01 5.80
C ASN A 213 -9.60 7.59 5.96
N SER A 214 -9.81 7.19 7.20
CA SER A 214 -10.39 5.91 7.61
C SER A 214 -11.58 5.52 6.73
N PHE A 215 -11.47 4.35 6.12
CA PHE A 215 -12.54 3.75 5.35
C PHE A 215 -13.53 3.12 6.33
N ASN A 216 -14.57 3.84 6.70
CA ASN A 216 -15.73 3.22 7.33
C ASN A 216 -16.63 2.66 6.22
N HIS A 217 -16.48 1.37 5.95
CA HIS A 217 -17.45 0.60 5.20
C HIS A 217 -18.63 0.33 6.15
N GLN A 218 -19.72 1.03 5.95
CA GLN A 218 -21.05 0.60 6.41
C GLN A 218 -21.82 0.08 5.21
#